data_060732089a561b1854d3e960adc9c579
#
_entry.id   060732089a561b1854d3e960adc9c579
#
_cell.length_a   1.000
_cell.length_b   1.000
_cell.length_c   1.000
_cell.angle_alpha   90.00
_cell.angle_beta   90.00
_cell.angle_gamma   90.00
#
_symmetry.space_group_name_H-M   'P 1'
#
loop_
_entity.id
_entity.type
_entity.pdbx_description
1 polymer ?
#
loop_
_entity_poly.entity_id
_entity_poly.type
_entity_poly.pdbx_seq_one_letter_code
_entity_poly.pdbx_strand_id
1 'polypeptide(L)'
;PAAPILLWLLLFYSCRFIKVSARPHIWVSVLPTLETIWYGANISDILTRFGHPVLDILAWIPYGVVHFMAPFIVAAFLFVFAPEGSVKVFSNAFGFMNLIGVIIQIAFPCAPPWSELREGLTPANYSMRGSPAGLARIDAIFGGFGYTMAFSGAPVVFGAFPSLHAATATCEAL
;
A
#
# COMPACT_ATOMS: atom_id res chain seq x y z
N PRO A 1 -1.06 7.36 23.07
CA PRO A 1 -1.52 7.53 21.68
C PRO A 1 -0.55 6.97 20.65
N ALA A 2 0.78 6.99 20.92
CA ALA A 2 1.78 6.51 19.95
C ALA A 2 1.96 4.97 19.91
N ALA A 3 1.53 4.25 20.94
CA ALA A 3 1.80 2.82 21.07
C ALA A 3 1.30 1.98 19.86
N PRO A 4 0.07 2.15 19.33
CA PRO A 4 -0.38 1.37 18.18
C PRO A 4 0.43 1.67 16.92
N ILE A 5 0.85 2.92 16.71
CA ILE A 5 1.71 3.32 15.58
C ILE A 5 3.08 2.64 15.70
N LEU A 6 3.67 2.68 16.89
CA LEU A 6 4.97 2.03 17.12
C LEU A 6 4.89 0.50 16.95
N LEU A 7 3.82 -0.13 17.43
CA LEU A 7 3.57 -1.56 17.23
C LEU A 7 3.41 -1.91 15.76
N TRP A 8 2.65 -1.10 14.99
CA TRP A 8 2.52 -1.27 13.56
C TRP A 8 3.87 -1.19 12.84
N LEU A 9 4.65 -0.12 13.10
CA LEU A 9 5.98 0.05 12.49
C LEU A 9 6.92 -1.11 12.86
N LEU A 10 6.93 -1.51 14.14
CA LEU A 10 7.74 -2.63 14.60
C LEU A 10 7.35 -3.91 13.86
N LEU A 11 6.06 -4.23 13.78
CA LEU A 11 5.57 -5.41 13.05
C LEU A 11 5.96 -5.35 11.59
N PHE A 12 5.68 -4.21 10.90
CA PHE A 12 5.96 -4.03 9.48
C PHE A 12 7.45 -4.29 9.15
N TYR A 13 8.36 -3.67 9.90
CA TYR A 13 9.78 -3.86 9.67
C TYR A 13 10.28 -5.25 10.10
N SER A 14 9.63 -5.87 11.08
CA SER A 14 9.98 -7.22 11.56
C SER A 14 9.54 -8.33 10.60
N CYS A 15 8.62 -8.05 9.66
CA CYS A 15 8.16 -9.03 8.67
C CYS A 15 9.31 -9.64 7.86
N ARG A 16 10.40 -8.89 7.65
CA ARG A 16 11.60 -9.38 6.94
C ARG A 16 12.28 -10.56 7.62
N PHE A 17 12.12 -10.72 8.94
CA PHE A 17 12.72 -11.80 9.71
C PHE A 17 11.88 -13.08 9.73
N ILE A 18 10.64 -13.04 9.22
CA ILE A 18 9.80 -14.24 9.10
C ILE A 18 10.42 -15.16 8.08
N LYS A 19 10.79 -16.38 8.50
CA LYS A 19 11.36 -17.40 7.60
C LYS A 19 10.38 -17.71 6.47
N VAL A 20 10.89 -17.87 5.24
CA VAL A 20 10.08 -18.18 4.06
C VAL A 20 9.21 -19.43 4.27
N SER A 21 9.74 -20.45 4.96
CA SER A 21 9.01 -21.68 5.27
C SER A 21 7.79 -21.49 6.20
N ALA A 22 7.75 -20.37 6.93
CA ALA A 22 6.64 -20.05 7.84
C ALA A 22 5.63 -19.07 7.21
N ARG A 23 5.90 -18.59 5.99
CA ARG A 23 4.99 -17.67 5.30
C ARG A 23 3.88 -18.42 4.59
N PRO A 24 2.62 -17.90 4.59
CA PRO A 24 1.50 -18.52 3.91
C PRO A 24 1.66 -18.54 2.38
N HIS A 25 0.76 -19.29 1.72
CA HIS A 25 0.63 -19.28 0.26
C HIS A 25 0.27 -17.88 -0.26
N ILE A 26 0.89 -17.47 -1.38
CA ILE A 26 0.64 -16.17 -2.02
C ILE A 26 -0.53 -16.31 -3.00
N TRP A 27 -1.57 -15.51 -2.79
CA TRP A 27 -2.75 -15.50 -3.64
C TRP A 27 -2.55 -14.56 -4.83
N VAL A 28 -2.38 -15.10 -6.03
CA VAL A 28 -2.13 -14.33 -7.25
C VAL A 28 -3.42 -13.99 -8.01
N SER A 29 -4.47 -14.82 -7.91
CA SER A 29 -5.70 -14.67 -8.69
C SER A 29 -6.83 -13.94 -7.96
N VAL A 30 -6.76 -13.81 -6.64
CA VAL A 30 -7.89 -13.30 -5.84
C VAL A 30 -8.28 -11.88 -6.24
N LEU A 31 -7.33 -10.96 -6.29
CA LEU A 31 -7.63 -9.56 -6.59
C LEU A 31 -8.05 -9.34 -8.04
N PRO A 32 -7.38 -9.90 -9.08
CA PRO A 32 -7.85 -9.82 -10.46
C PRO A 32 -9.24 -10.41 -10.65
N THR A 33 -9.53 -11.54 -9.98
CA THR A 33 -10.87 -12.15 -10.05
C THR A 33 -11.94 -11.26 -9.42
N LEU A 34 -11.67 -10.67 -8.25
CA LEU A 34 -12.59 -9.73 -7.60
C LEU A 34 -12.81 -8.48 -8.45
N GLU A 35 -11.75 -7.96 -9.07
CA GLU A 35 -11.84 -6.82 -9.99
C GLU A 35 -12.79 -7.14 -11.16
N THR A 36 -12.63 -8.31 -11.77
CA THR A 36 -13.51 -8.78 -12.86
C THR A 36 -14.96 -9.00 -12.40
N ILE A 37 -15.18 -9.56 -11.20
CA ILE A 37 -16.52 -9.79 -10.66
C ILE A 37 -17.25 -8.45 -10.39
N TRP A 38 -16.57 -7.47 -9.80
CA TRP A 38 -17.19 -6.22 -9.37
C TRP A 38 -17.35 -5.21 -10.51
N TYR A 39 -16.42 -5.18 -11.44
CA TYR A 39 -16.40 -4.18 -12.52
C TYR A 39 -16.73 -4.77 -13.89
N GLY A 40 -16.86 -6.09 -14.01
CA GLY A 40 -17.11 -6.77 -15.28
C GLY A 40 -15.89 -6.80 -16.21
N ALA A 41 -14.73 -6.31 -15.78
CA ALA A 41 -13.51 -6.22 -16.57
C ALA A 41 -12.27 -6.17 -15.67
N ASN A 42 -11.11 -6.47 -16.25
CA ASN A 42 -9.81 -6.21 -15.61
C ASN A 42 -9.48 -4.71 -15.74
N ILE A 43 -9.79 -3.94 -14.69
CA ILE A 43 -9.58 -2.49 -14.66
C ILE A 43 -8.09 -2.14 -14.72
N SER A 44 -7.23 -2.97 -14.12
CA SER A 44 -5.78 -2.79 -14.17
C SER A 44 -5.26 -2.84 -15.61
N ASP A 45 -5.75 -3.77 -16.43
CA ASP A 45 -5.41 -3.85 -17.86
C ASP A 45 -5.91 -2.62 -18.63
N ILE A 46 -7.14 -2.21 -18.39
CA ILE A 46 -7.73 -1.02 -19.05
C ILE A 46 -6.90 0.22 -18.71
N LEU A 47 -6.60 0.46 -17.44
CA LEU A 47 -5.87 1.66 -17.00
C LEU A 47 -4.44 1.72 -17.52
N THR A 48 -3.75 0.60 -17.64
CA THR A 48 -2.37 0.58 -18.17
C THR A 48 -2.26 1.03 -19.62
N ARG A 49 -3.37 0.94 -20.40
CA ARG A 49 -3.42 1.41 -21.80
C ARG A 49 -3.43 2.95 -21.93
N PHE A 50 -3.74 3.65 -20.85
CA PHE A 50 -3.80 5.12 -20.82
C PHE A 50 -2.54 5.75 -20.19
N GLY A 51 -1.39 5.09 -20.31
CA GLY A 51 -0.13 5.60 -19.78
C GLY A 51 0.28 6.93 -20.44
N HIS A 52 0.30 8.03 -19.66
CA HIS A 52 0.72 9.35 -20.13
C HIS A 52 1.41 10.09 -18.97
N PRO A 53 2.55 10.79 -19.20
CA PRO A 53 3.29 11.47 -18.12
C PRO A 53 2.46 12.41 -17.25
N VAL A 54 1.52 13.15 -17.86
CA VAL A 54 0.63 14.04 -17.11
C VAL A 54 -0.32 13.25 -16.20
N LEU A 55 -0.88 12.14 -16.69
CA LEU A 55 -1.74 11.28 -15.88
C LEU A 55 -0.96 10.58 -14.77
N ASP A 56 0.29 10.20 -15.05
CA ASP A 56 1.19 9.62 -14.05
C ASP A 56 1.46 10.60 -12.90
N ILE A 57 1.73 11.88 -13.21
CA ILE A 57 1.92 12.93 -12.21
C ILE A 57 0.62 13.19 -11.45
N LEU A 58 -0.52 13.28 -12.13
CA LEU A 58 -1.82 13.49 -11.49
C LEU A 58 -2.19 12.35 -10.53
N ALA A 59 -1.90 11.11 -10.89
CA ALA A 59 -2.10 9.96 -10.01
C ALA A 59 -1.07 9.91 -8.87
N TRP A 60 0.17 10.33 -9.15
CA TRP A 60 1.25 10.35 -8.17
C TRP A 60 1.03 11.37 -7.05
N ILE A 61 0.47 12.54 -7.33
CA ILE A 61 0.24 13.56 -6.30
C ILE A 61 -0.56 13.01 -5.12
N PRO A 62 -1.79 12.45 -5.29
CA PRO A 62 -2.53 11.89 -4.16
C PRO A 62 -1.86 10.64 -3.55
N TYR A 63 -1.30 9.77 -4.40
CA TYR A 63 -0.76 8.49 -3.96
C TYR A 63 0.64 8.58 -3.36
N GLY A 64 1.53 9.34 -3.98
CA GLY A 64 2.95 9.41 -3.63
C GLY A 64 3.33 10.63 -2.78
N VAL A 65 2.49 11.66 -2.71
CA VAL A 65 2.78 12.88 -1.93
C VAL A 65 1.75 13.07 -0.83
N VAL A 66 0.46 13.24 -1.19
CA VAL A 66 -0.60 13.57 -0.22
C VAL A 66 -0.74 12.46 0.82
N HIS A 67 -0.78 11.20 0.39
CA HIS A 67 -0.89 10.06 1.30
C HIS A 67 0.15 10.06 2.45
N PHE A 68 1.40 10.44 2.17
CA PHE A 68 2.45 10.46 3.19
C PHE A 68 2.41 11.71 4.07
N MET A 69 1.90 12.83 3.56
CA MET A 69 1.83 14.10 4.28
C MET A 69 0.54 14.24 5.09
N ALA A 70 -0.57 13.70 4.60
CA ALA A 70 -1.90 13.90 5.16
C ALA A 70 -2.02 13.48 6.63
N PRO A 71 -1.49 12.33 7.10
CA PRO A 71 -1.60 11.97 8.52
C PRO A 71 -0.99 13.02 9.46
N PHE A 72 0.11 13.63 9.05
CA PHE A 72 0.77 14.69 9.84
C PHE A 72 -0.01 15.99 9.80
N ILE A 73 -0.55 16.35 8.64
CA ILE A 73 -1.38 17.56 8.46
C ILE A 73 -2.67 17.43 9.27
N VAL A 74 -3.34 16.28 9.18
CA VAL A 74 -4.56 16.00 9.95
C VAL A 74 -4.27 16.01 11.44
N ALA A 75 -3.20 15.37 11.90
CA ALA A 75 -2.81 15.39 13.30
C ALA A 75 -2.53 16.81 13.81
N ALA A 76 -1.81 17.63 13.01
CA ALA A 76 -1.53 19.03 13.34
C ALA A 76 -2.82 19.87 13.35
N PHE A 77 -3.70 19.69 12.37
CA PHE A 77 -5.00 20.35 12.32
C PHE A 77 -5.86 20.01 13.55
N LEU A 78 -5.98 18.73 13.89
CA LEU A 78 -6.71 18.28 15.07
C LEU A 78 -6.10 18.80 16.37
N PHE A 79 -4.76 18.91 16.43
CA PHE A 79 -4.11 19.46 17.60
C PHE A 79 -4.43 20.93 17.84
N VAL A 80 -4.57 21.72 16.77
CA VAL A 80 -4.80 23.18 16.86
C VAL A 80 -6.28 23.55 16.98
N PHE A 81 -7.15 22.83 16.25
CA PHE A 81 -8.53 23.27 16.03
C PHE A 81 -9.59 22.35 16.63
N ALA A 82 -9.26 21.10 16.96
CA ALA A 82 -10.24 20.14 17.47
C ALA A 82 -10.26 20.10 19.03
N PRO A 83 -11.31 19.56 19.63
CA PRO A 83 -11.38 19.36 21.07
C PRO A 83 -10.23 18.52 21.63
N GLU A 84 -9.91 18.74 22.91
CA GLU A 84 -8.89 17.94 23.60
C GLU A 84 -9.19 16.43 23.49
N GLY A 85 -8.14 15.68 23.18
CA GLY A 85 -8.24 14.23 23.00
C GLY A 85 -8.41 13.78 21.55
N SER A 86 -8.80 14.65 20.61
CA SER A 86 -9.00 14.29 19.18
C SER A 86 -7.76 13.67 18.54
N VAL A 87 -6.58 14.24 18.76
CA VAL A 87 -5.30 13.67 18.28
C VAL A 87 -5.07 12.25 18.84
N LYS A 88 -5.46 12.00 20.10
CA LYS A 88 -5.32 10.66 20.70
C LYS A 88 -6.24 9.66 20.03
N VAL A 89 -7.48 10.04 19.72
CA VAL A 89 -8.44 9.19 19.00
C VAL A 89 -7.93 8.88 17.61
N PHE A 90 -7.57 9.91 16.86
CA PHE A 90 -7.01 9.77 15.50
C PHE A 90 -5.76 8.87 15.48
N SER A 91 -4.77 9.14 16.35
CA SER A 91 -3.52 8.37 16.41
C SER A 91 -3.77 6.91 16.75
N ASN A 92 -4.73 6.61 17.65
CA ASN A 92 -5.08 5.24 17.98
C ASN A 92 -5.79 4.56 16.79
N ALA A 93 -6.79 5.21 16.18
CA ALA A 93 -7.50 4.69 15.03
C ALA A 93 -6.53 4.40 13.87
N PHE A 94 -5.69 5.37 13.52
CA PHE A 94 -4.67 5.25 12.49
C PHE A 94 -3.68 4.12 12.77
N GLY A 95 -3.18 4.04 14.01
CA GLY A 95 -2.21 3.02 14.40
C GLY A 95 -2.81 1.61 14.39
N PHE A 96 -4.00 1.40 14.96
CA PHE A 96 -4.66 0.09 14.95
C PHE A 96 -5.11 -0.32 13.55
N MET A 97 -5.62 0.59 12.74
CA MET A 97 -5.99 0.32 11.35
C MET A 97 -4.79 -0.22 10.56
N ASN A 98 -3.64 0.45 10.63
CA ASN A 98 -2.43 0.01 9.96
C ASN A 98 -1.88 -1.29 10.56
N LEU A 99 -1.92 -1.46 11.87
CA LEU A 99 -1.48 -2.69 12.55
C LEU A 99 -2.31 -3.90 12.08
N ILE A 100 -3.64 -3.78 12.12
CA ILE A 100 -4.56 -4.83 11.66
C ILE A 100 -4.35 -5.11 10.17
N GLY A 101 -4.20 -4.06 9.35
CA GLY A 101 -3.94 -4.20 7.93
C GLY A 101 -2.66 -5.00 7.64
N VAL A 102 -1.56 -4.71 8.33
CA VAL A 102 -0.30 -5.47 8.17
C VAL A 102 -0.46 -6.92 8.66
N ILE A 103 -1.18 -7.16 9.75
CA ILE A 103 -1.48 -8.54 10.21
C ILE A 103 -2.21 -9.32 9.11
N ILE A 104 -3.23 -8.73 8.50
CA ILE A 104 -3.97 -9.38 7.40
C ILE A 104 -3.06 -9.60 6.19
N GLN A 105 -2.23 -8.63 5.81
CA GLN A 105 -1.28 -8.76 4.70
C GLN A 105 -0.26 -9.89 4.92
N ILE A 106 0.13 -10.16 6.16
CA ILE A 106 1.03 -11.27 6.50
C ILE A 106 0.26 -12.61 6.47
N ALA A 107 -0.96 -12.64 7.01
CA ALA A 107 -1.78 -13.86 7.11
C ALA A 107 -2.40 -14.25 5.77
N PHE A 108 -2.70 -13.29 4.92
CA PHE A 108 -3.33 -13.46 3.62
C PHE A 108 -2.60 -12.66 2.53
N PRO A 109 -1.38 -13.06 2.16
CA PRO A 109 -0.58 -12.34 1.18
C PRO A 109 -1.20 -12.44 -0.21
N CYS A 110 -1.54 -11.29 -0.79
CA CYS A 110 -2.09 -11.17 -2.14
C CYS A 110 -1.10 -10.43 -3.05
N ALA A 111 -0.94 -10.92 -4.26
CA ALA A 111 -0.26 -10.19 -5.32
C ALA A 111 -1.13 -9.00 -5.77
N PRO A 112 -0.53 -7.86 -6.11
CA PRO A 112 -1.29 -6.73 -6.63
C PRO A 112 -1.91 -7.05 -8.00
N PRO A 113 -3.08 -6.46 -8.36
CA PRO A 113 -3.79 -6.79 -9.61
C PRO A 113 -2.93 -6.61 -10.86
N TRP A 114 -2.09 -5.59 -10.91
CA TRP A 114 -1.19 -5.33 -12.03
C TRP A 114 -0.11 -6.40 -12.22
N SER A 115 0.16 -7.26 -11.23
CA SER A 115 1.15 -8.33 -11.39
C SER A 115 0.70 -9.38 -12.41
N GLU A 116 -0.62 -9.59 -12.56
CA GLU A 116 -1.18 -10.45 -13.61
C GLU A 116 -0.74 -10.01 -15.01
N LEU A 117 -0.66 -8.69 -15.25
CA LEU A 117 -0.27 -8.14 -16.55
C LEU A 117 1.20 -8.40 -16.90
N ARG A 118 2.06 -8.62 -15.90
CA ARG A 118 3.49 -8.84 -16.06
C ARG A 118 3.89 -10.31 -15.99
N GLU A 119 3.31 -11.02 -15.03
CA GLU A 119 3.73 -12.38 -14.64
C GLU A 119 2.64 -13.42 -14.99
N GLY A 120 1.47 -12.96 -15.48
CA GLY A 120 0.29 -13.80 -15.61
C GLY A 120 -0.21 -14.27 -14.23
N LEU A 121 -0.93 -15.39 -14.21
CA LEU A 121 -1.37 -16.05 -12.96
C LEU A 121 -0.38 -17.14 -12.50
N THR A 122 0.89 -17.02 -12.89
CA THR A 122 1.92 -17.96 -12.44
C THR A 122 2.12 -17.88 -10.92
N PRO A 123 2.40 -19.01 -10.25
CA PRO A 123 2.62 -19.01 -8.82
C PRO A 123 3.75 -18.05 -8.42
N ALA A 124 3.42 -17.13 -7.51
CA ALA A 124 4.41 -16.22 -6.94
C ALA A 124 5.21 -16.89 -5.82
N ASN A 125 6.40 -16.39 -5.55
CA ASN A 125 7.25 -16.84 -4.46
C ASN A 125 7.91 -15.67 -3.74
N TYR A 126 8.36 -15.89 -2.51
CA TYR A 126 8.92 -14.86 -1.63
C TYR A 126 10.35 -14.42 -2.00
N SER A 127 10.97 -14.97 -3.04
CA SER A 127 12.22 -14.46 -3.59
C SER A 127 12.00 -13.32 -4.60
N MET A 128 10.77 -13.12 -5.07
CA MET A 128 10.42 -12.02 -5.94
C MET A 128 10.56 -10.68 -5.21
N ARG A 129 11.17 -9.70 -5.89
CA ARG A 129 11.29 -8.35 -5.35
C ARG A 129 10.02 -7.55 -5.60
N GLY A 130 9.72 -6.64 -4.69
CA GLY A 130 8.65 -5.68 -4.90
C GLY A 130 8.89 -4.81 -6.14
N SER A 131 7.82 -4.48 -6.84
CA SER A 131 7.87 -3.64 -8.03
C SER A 131 7.17 -2.31 -7.75
N PRO A 132 7.74 -1.17 -8.15
CA PRO A 132 7.11 0.13 -8.04
C PRO A 132 5.95 0.32 -9.03
N ALA A 133 5.73 -0.60 -9.95
CA ALA A 133 4.71 -0.52 -11.01
C ALA A 133 4.76 0.84 -11.74
N GLY A 134 3.64 1.57 -11.80
CA GLY A 134 3.54 2.89 -12.42
C GLY A 134 4.48 3.94 -11.84
N LEU A 135 4.90 3.80 -10.56
CA LEU A 135 5.84 4.73 -9.93
C LEU A 135 7.27 4.66 -10.51
N ALA A 136 7.61 3.59 -11.26
CA ALA A 136 8.85 3.56 -12.04
C ALA A 136 8.89 4.66 -13.10
N ARG A 137 7.73 5.05 -13.65
CA ARG A 137 7.63 6.17 -14.61
C ARG A 137 7.85 7.52 -13.92
N ILE A 138 7.45 7.64 -12.66
CA ILE A 138 7.75 8.82 -11.84
C ILE A 138 9.25 8.92 -11.57
N ASP A 139 9.92 7.81 -11.19
CA ASP A 139 11.37 7.77 -11.08
C ASP A 139 12.04 8.24 -12.38
N ALA A 140 11.58 7.78 -13.54
CA ALA A 140 12.11 8.17 -14.85
C ALA A 140 11.87 9.66 -15.17
N ILE A 141 10.69 10.21 -14.84
CA ILE A 141 10.36 11.63 -15.08
C ILE A 141 11.28 12.55 -14.27
N PHE A 142 11.59 12.19 -13.02
CA PHE A 142 12.44 12.98 -12.14
C PHE A 142 13.93 12.58 -12.17
N GLY A 143 14.29 11.60 -13.03
CA GLY A 143 15.68 11.13 -13.15
C GLY A 143 16.22 10.42 -11.91
N GLY A 144 15.32 9.80 -11.12
CA GLY A 144 15.65 9.12 -9.86
C GLY A 144 15.38 7.61 -9.88
N PHE A 145 15.62 6.97 -8.74
CA PHE A 145 15.37 5.55 -8.48
C PHE A 145 14.71 5.31 -7.12
N GLY A 146 14.13 6.35 -6.51
CA GLY A 146 13.64 6.31 -5.15
C GLY A 146 12.54 5.27 -4.92
N TYR A 147 11.53 5.24 -5.77
CA TYR A 147 10.45 4.27 -5.69
C TYR A 147 10.93 2.86 -6.03
N THR A 148 11.76 2.72 -7.06
CA THR A 148 12.34 1.42 -7.44
C THR A 148 13.14 0.81 -6.30
N MET A 149 13.95 1.59 -5.60
CA MET A 149 14.71 1.13 -4.44
C MET A 149 13.80 0.80 -3.25
N ALA A 150 12.84 1.68 -2.93
CA ALA A 150 11.92 1.49 -1.80
C ALA A 150 11.09 0.20 -1.95
N PHE A 151 10.51 -0.02 -3.14
CA PHE A 151 9.69 -1.19 -3.38
C PHE A 151 10.50 -2.48 -3.48
N SER A 152 11.70 -2.45 -4.08
CA SER A 152 12.56 -3.64 -4.14
C SER A 152 13.02 -4.13 -2.76
N GLY A 153 13.09 -3.23 -1.77
CA GLY A 153 13.44 -3.53 -0.38
C GLY A 153 12.23 -3.66 0.56
N ALA A 154 11.00 -3.65 0.04
CA ALA A 154 9.80 -3.68 0.88
C ALA A 154 9.72 -4.93 1.75
N PRO A 155 9.40 -4.80 3.06
CA PRO A 155 9.28 -5.95 3.97
C PRO A 155 8.11 -6.88 3.62
N VAL A 156 7.03 -6.32 3.03
CA VAL A 156 5.79 -7.02 2.65
C VAL A 156 5.54 -6.80 1.16
N VAL A 157 6.07 -7.69 0.31
CA VAL A 157 5.96 -7.57 -1.16
C VAL A 157 4.54 -7.88 -1.66
N PHE A 158 3.88 -8.85 -1.04
CA PHE A 158 2.54 -9.32 -1.41
C PHE A 158 1.45 -8.79 -0.47
N GLY A 159 1.58 -7.54 -0.07
CA GLY A 159 0.64 -6.85 0.81
C GLY A 159 -0.40 -6.01 0.07
N ALA A 160 -0.95 -6.50 -1.05
CA ALA A 160 -1.90 -5.72 -1.83
C ALA A 160 -3.29 -5.62 -1.17
N PHE A 161 -3.63 -6.55 -0.28
CA PHE A 161 -4.90 -6.57 0.44
C PHE A 161 -4.69 -6.73 1.95
N PRO A 162 -5.38 -5.93 2.79
CA PRO A 162 -6.16 -4.74 2.44
C PRO A 162 -5.25 -3.58 1.99
N SER A 163 -5.80 -2.67 1.19
CA SER A 163 -5.09 -1.46 0.78
C SER A 163 -4.96 -0.48 1.94
N LEU A 164 -3.75 -0.32 2.47
CA LEU A 164 -3.49 0.68 3.52
C LEU A 164 -3.61 2.12 3.00
N HIS A 165 -3.40 2.36 1.71
CA HIS A 165 -3.63 3.67 1.10
C HIS A 165 -5.12 4.05 1.15
N ALA A 166 -6.01 3.14 0.76
CA ALA A 166 -7.45 3.37 0.82
C ALA A 166 -7.94 3.50 2.28
N ALA A 167 -7.42 2.66 3.18
CA ALA A 167 -7.77 2.71 4.59
C ALA A 167 -7.33 4.03 5.23
N THR A 168 -6.11 4.51 4.96
CA THR A 168 -5.60 5.79 5.44
C THR A 168 -6.45 6.95 4.93
N ALA A 169 -6.72 7.02 3.62
CA ALA A 169 -7.56 8.07 3.05
C ALA A 169 -8.97 8.10 3.66
N THR A 170 -9.55 6.92 3.94
CA THR A 170 -10.84 6.81 4.62
C THR A 170 -10.77 7.31 6.07
N CYS A 171 -9.73 6.91 6.81
CA CYS A 171 -9.53 7.33 8.19
C CYS A 171 -9.34 8.85 8.34
N GLU A 172 -8.75 9.49 7.33
CA GLU A 172 -8.50 10.93 7.31
C GLU A 172 -9.73 11.74 6.88
N ALA A 173 -10.67 11.11 6.15
CA ALA A 173 -11.90 11.74 5.69
C ALA A 173 -13.04 11.72 6.74
N LEU A 174 -12.93 10.88 7.77
CA LEU A 174 -13.91 10.73 8.87
C LEU A 174 -13.59 11.67 10.03
#